data_948d3947144dfd9abd918aa6caf41628
#
_entry.id   948d3947144dfd9abd918aa6caf41628
#
_cell.length_a   1.000
_cell.length_b   1.000
_cell.length_c   1.000
_cell.angle_alpha   90.00
_cell.angle_beta   90.00
_cell.angle_gamma   90.00
#
_symmetry.space_group_name_H-M   'P 1'
#
loop_
_entity.id
_entity.type
_entity.pdbx_description
1 polymer ?
#
loop_
_entity_poly.entity_id
_entity_poly.type
_entity_poly.pdbx_seq_one_letter_code
_entity_poly.pdbx_strand_id
1 'polypeptide(L)'
;MDSALSPREIQARIRSGARVTDVADEAGVSVEDVEPFAVPVLAELDHVVSTALDGPIRHRNNPSSRRSLRSVVDRVATKVGFDPDDLTWSARRLADRSWEVCARWHGEQGPAD
;
A
#
# COMPACT_ATOMS: atom_id res chain seq x y z
N MET A 1 -25.81 12.92 -1.46
CA MET A 1 -24.51 13.31 -2.00
C MET A 1 -24.55 13.22 -3.52
N ASP A 2 -24.38 14.35 -4.20
CA ASP A 2 -24.37 14.41 -5.65
C ASP A 2 -22.95 14.24 -6.17
N SER A 3 -22.50 13.00 -6.19
CA SER A 3 -21.14 12.68 -6.63
C SER A 3 -21.12 12.28 -8.08
N ALA A 4 -20.11 12.75 -8.83
CA ALA A 4 -19.87 12.31 -10.20
C ALA A 4 -19.43 10.84 -10.26
N LEU A 5 -18.98 10.29 -9.13
CA LEU A 5 -18.59 8.89 -9.01
C LEU A 5 -19.56 8.15 -8.11
N SER A 6 -19.90 6.91 -8.48
CA SER A 6 -20.67 6.03 -7.60
C SER A 6 -19.79 5.59 -6.41
N PRO A 7 -20.41 5.11 -5.31
CA PRO A 7 -19.62 4.56 -4.20
C PRO A 7 -18.65 3.46 -4.63
N ARG A 8 -19.08 2.61 -5.56
CA ARG A 8 -18.21 1.55 -6.09
C ARG A 8 -17.02 2.12 -6.85
N GLU A 9 -17.24 3.18 -7.62
CA GLU A 9 -16.16 3.85 -8.36
C GLU A 9 -15.18 4.54 -7.41
N ILE A 10 -15.69 5.18 -6.37
CA ILE A 10 -14.87 5.79 -5.32
C ILE A 10 -13.95 4.73 -4.71
N GLN A 11 -14.53 3.60 -4.32
CA GLN A 11 -13.74 2.52 -3.72
C GLN A 11 -12.72 1.93 -4.69
N ALA A 12 -13.10 1.78 -5.96
CA ALA A 12 -12.19 1.27 -6.98
C ALA A 12 -10.99 2.20 -7.18
N ARG A 13 -11.21 3.52 -7.18
CA ARG A 13 -10.14 4.50 -7.31
C ARG A 13 -9.13 4.38 -6.16
N ILE A 14 -9.64 4.29 -4.92
CA ILE A 14 -8.80 4.19 -3.73
C ILE A 14 -8.04 2.87 -3.73
N ARG A 15 -8.71 1.77 -4.10
CA ARG A 15 -8.07 0.45 -4.18
C ARG A 15 -6.94 0.43 -5.20
N SER A 16 -7.06 1.24 -6.26
CA SER A 16 -6.01 1.38 -7.28
C SER A 16 -4.90 2.33 -6.89
N GLY A 17 -4.96 2.93 -5.71
CA GLY A 17 -3.89 3.77 -5.19
C GLY A 17 -4.15 5.27 -5.25
N ALA A 18 -5.35 5.70 -5.67
CA ALA A 18 -5.68 7.12 -5.70
C ALA A 18 -5.79 7.67 -4.27
N ARG A 19 -5.42 8.92 -4.09
CA ARG A 19 -5.57 9.59 -2.81
C ARG A 19 -7.02 9.98 -2.58
N VAL A 20 -7.44 9.96 -1.31
CA VAL A 20 -8.80 10.35 -0.93
C VAL A 20 -9.11 11.78 -1.45
N THR A 21 -8.14 12.69 -1.34
CA THR A 21 -8.31 14.07 -1.81
C THR A 21 -8.54 14.14 -3.31
N ASP A 22 -7.79 13.35 -4.10
CA ASP A 22 -7.94 13.33 -5.55
C ASP A 22 -9.28 12.71 -5.95
N VAL A 23 -9.72 11.68 -5.25
CA VAL A 23 -11.01 11.06 -5.50
C VAL A 23 -12.15 12.02 -5.19
N ALA A 24 -12.04 12.77 -4.09
CA ALA A 24 -13.03 13.78 -3.74
C ALA A 24 -13.12 14.85 -4.83
N ASP A 25 -11.98 15.31 -5.34
CA ASP A 25 -11.95 16.30 -6.43
C ASP A 25 -12.61 15.73 -7.69
N GLU A 26 -12.29 14.51 -8.05
CA GLU A 26 -12.88 13.85 -9.23
C GLU A 26 -14.39 13.68 -9.07
N ALA A 27 -14.84 13.33 -7.87
CA ALA A 27 -16.24 13.13 -7.58
C ALA A 27 -17.01 14.44 -7.42
N GLY A 28 -16.32 15.54 -7.22
CA GLY A 28 -16.93 16.85 -7.00
C GLY A 28 -17.57 17.00 -5.64
N VAL A 29 -17.03 16.33 -4.64
CA VAL A 29 -17.54 16.34 -3.26
C VAL A 29 -16.39 16.58 -2.28
N SER A 30 -16.72 16.75 -1.00
CA SER A 30 -15.69 16.94 0.02
C SER A 30 -15.02 15.63 0.38
N VAL A 31 -13.84 15.72 0.98
CA VAL A 31 -13.12 14.56 1.51
C VAL A 31 -14.00 13.82 2.54
N GLU A 32 -14.72 14.55 3.38
CA GLU A 32 -15.60 13.96 4.38
C GLU A 32 -16.70 13.11 3.79
N ASP A 33 -17.16 13.45 2.57
CA ASP A 33 -18.17 12.65 1.87
C ASP A 33 -17.58 11.34 1.32
N VAL A 34 -16.28 11.33 1.03
CA VAL A 34 -15.60 10.16 0.49
C VAL A 34 -15.12 9.21 1.60
N GLU A 35 -14.75 9.75 2.76
CA GLU A 35 -14.17 8.95 3.84
C GLU A 35 -14.96 7.70 4.22
N PRO A 36 -16.32 7.73 4.34
CA PRO A 36 -17.04 6.52 4.70
C PRO A 36 -16.84 5.37 3.72
N PHE A 37 -16.59 5.67 2.46
CA PHE A 37 -16.31 4.66 1.43
C PHE A 37 -14.84 4.29 1.39
N ALA A 38 -13.97 5.22 1.79
CA ALA A 38 -12.52 5.02 1.77
C ALA A 38 -12.05 4.14 2.93
N VAL A 39 -12.60 4.33 4.12
CA VAL A 39 -12.13 3.64 5.33
C VAL A 39 -12.09 2.12 5.17
N PRO A 40 -13.14 1.44 4.67
CA PRO A 40 -13.07 -0.02 4.49
C PRO A 40 -11.99 -0.44 3.49
N VAL A 41 -11.78 0.34 2.43
CA VAL A 41 -10.76 0.03 1.42
C VAL A 41 -9.37 0.23 1.98
N LEU A 42 -9.15 1.32 2.73
CA LEU A 42 -7.85 1.57 3.36
C LEU A 42 -7.51 0.45 4.35
N ALA A 43 -8.49 -0.05 5.11
CA ALA A 43 -8.29 -1.19 5.99
C ALA A 43 -7.93 -2.46 5.20
N GLU A 44 -8.57 -2.67 4.06
CA GLU A 44 -8.26 -3.78 3.17
C GLU A 44 -6.82 -3.68 2.64
N LEU A 45 -6.40 -2.48 2.24
CA LEU A 45 -5.03 -2.27 1.75
C LEU A 45 -4.00 -2.52 2.84
N ASP A 46 -4.27 -2.08 4.06
CA ASP A 46 -3.40 -2.36 5.21
C ASP A 46 -3.29 -3.86 5.46
N HIS A 47 -4.40 -4.59 5.32
CA HIS A 47 -4.41 -6.03 5.49
C HIS A 47 -3.57 -6.72 4.41
N VAL A 48 -3.64 -6.24 3.17
CA VAL A 48 -2.82 -6.77 2.07
C VAL A 48 -1.34 -6.59 2.39
N VAL A 49 -0.95 -5.41 2.88
CA VAL A 49 0.44 -5.15 3.28
C VAL A 49 0.87 -6.11 4.40
N SER A 50 0.06 -6.24 5.45
CA SER A 50 0.37 -7.14 6.56
C SER A 50 0.54 -8.58 6.09
N THR A 51 -0.37 -9.04 5.23
CA THR A 51 -0.32 -10.40 4.70
C THR A 51 0.94 -10.60 3.87
N ALA A 52 1.31 -9.63 3.06
CA ALA A 52 2.53 -9.70 2.25
C ALA A 52 3.79 -9.73 3.11
N LEU A 53 3.83 -8.89 4.17
CA LEU A 53 4.99 -8.83 5.05
C LEU A 53 5.19 -10.11 5.85
N ASP A 54 4.10 -10.73 6.28
CA ASP A 54 4.15 -11.93 7.12
C ASP A 54 4.18 -13.22 6.30
N GLY A 55 3.88 -13.13 5.01
CA GLY A 55 3.89 -14.27 4.12
C GLY A 55 5.31 -14.70 3.75
N PRO A 56 5.48 -15.98 3.38
CA PRO A 56 6.79 -16.48 2.95
C PRO A 56 7.16 -15.92 1.59
N ILE A 57 8.47 -15.60 1.45
CA ILE A 57 9.03 -15.22 0.15
C ILE A 57 9.59 -16.48 -0.49
N ARG A 58 9.22 -16.70 -1.75
CA ARG A 58 9.80 -17.77 -2.55
C ARG A 58 10.97 -17.19 -3.34
N HIS A 59 12.15 -17.69 -3.08
CA HIS A 59 13.32 -17.36 -3.85
C HIS A 59 13.47 -18.38 -4.99
N ARG A 60 13.85 -17.86 -6.15
CA ARG A 60 14.08 -18.71 -7.32
C ARG A 60 15.10 -19.82 -7.05
N ASN A 61 16.13 -19.52 -6.25
CA ASN A 61 17.21 -20.44 -5.92
C ASN A 61 16.96 -21.21 -4.64
N ASN A 62 15.88 -20.93 -3.91
CA ASN A 62 15.54 -21.62 -2.69
C ASN A 62 14.03 -21.59 -2.47
N PRO A 63 13.29 -22.41 -3.25
CA PRO A 63 11.83 -22.39 -3.15
C PRO A 63 11.29 -22.89 -1.82
N SER A 64 12.13 -23.52 -0.99
CA SER A 64 11.73 -23.99 0.33
C SER A 64 11.97 -22.94 1.43
N SER A 65 12.45 -21.74 1.09
CA SER A 65 12.66 -20.70 2.09
C SER A 65 11.33 -20.30 2.71
N ARG A 66 11.29 -20.29 4.05
CA ARG A 66 10.10 -19.89 4.81
C ARG A 66 10.25 -18.50 5.42
N ARG A 67 11.24 -17.74 4.96
CA ARG A 67 11.44 -16.39 5.48
C ARG A 67 10.33 -15.49 5.03
N SER A 68 9.79 -14.72 5.97
CA SER A 68 8.81 -13.69 5.63
C SER A 68 9.49 -12.50 4.97
N LEU A 69 8.72 -11.73 4.21
CA LEU A 69 9.20 -10.49 3.65
C LEU A 69 9.69 -9.56 4.77
N ARG A 70 8.98 -9.52 5.91
CA ARG A 70 9.37 -8.70 7.06
C ARG A 70 10.77 -9.08 7.54
N SER A 71 11.08 -10.36 7.66
CA SER A 71 12.40 -10.78 8.14
C SER A 71 13.51 -10.47 7.15
N VAL A 72 13.22 -10.55 5.84
CA VAL A 72 14.18 -10.18 4.81
C VAL A 72 14.47 -8.67 4.85
N VAL A 73 13.43 -7.86 5.02
CA VAL A 73 13.59 -6.41 5.13
C VAL A 73 14.41 -6.06 6.36
N ASP A 74 14.13 -6.68 7.51
CA ASP A 74 14.90 -6.44 8.74
C ASP A 74 16.37 -6.78 8.55
N ARG A 75 16.66 -7.88 7.87
CA ARG A 75 18.04 -8.29 7.60
C ARG A 75 18.75 -7.29 6.69
N VAL A 76 18.09 -6.85 5.62
CA VAL A 76 18.67 -5.88 4.69
C VAL A 76 18.90 -4.56 5.42
N ALA A 77 17.94 -4.13 6.22
CA ALA A 77 18.05 -2.91 7.00
C ALA A 77 19.26 -2.92 7.93
N THR A 78 19.48 -4.03 8.61
CA THR A 78 20.64 -4.21 9.48
C THR A 78 21.94 -4.15 8.68
N LYS A 79 21.97 -4.80 7.54
CA LYS A 79 23.17 -4.90 6.72
C LYS A 79 23.53 -3.58 6.05
N VAL A 80 22.52 -2.85 5.58
CA VAL A 80 22.72 -1.57 4.88
C VAL A 80 22.79 -0.40 5.85
N GLY A 81 22.16 -0.51 7.01
CA GLY A 81 22.22 0.48 8.07
C GLY A 81 21.08 1.48 8.07
N PHE A 82 19.86 1.04 7.70
CA PHE A 82 18.68 1.88 7.83
C PHE A 82 17.70 1.26 8.83
N ASP A 83 16.75 2.08 9.30
CA ASP A 83 15.72 1.64 10.23
C ASP A 83 14.50 1.16 9.44
N PRO A 84 14.06 -0.11 9.62
CA PRO A 84 12.85 -0.58 8.94
C PRO A 84 11.61 0.24 9.25
N ASP A 85 11.57 0.90 10.42
CA ASP A 85 10.45 1.75 10.79
C ASP A 85 10.37 3.03 9.96
N ASP A 86 11.46 3.38 9.24
CA ASP A 86 11.47 4.49 8.31
C ASP A 86 10.81 4.16 6.97
N LEU A 87 10.38 2.92 6.78
CA LEU A 87 9.66 2.51 5.58
C LEU A 87 8.17 2.70 5.75
N THR A 88 7.53 3.28 4.74
CA THR A 88 6.08 3.34 4.65
C THR A 88 5.64 2.35 3.58
N TRP A 89 4.77 1.43 3.96
CA TRP A 89 4.26 0.40 3.07
C TRP A 89 2.91 0.78 2.54
N SER A 90 2.67 0.44 1.28
CA SER A 90 1.37 0.67 0.64
C SER A 90 1.06 -0.47 -0.30
N ALA A 91 -0.23 -0.64 -0.60
CA ALA A 91 -0.69 -1.63 -1.56
C ALA A 91 -1.68 -0.98 -2.52
N ARG A 92 -1.72 -1.48 -3.74
CA ARG A 92 -2.73 -1.06 -4.72
C ARG A 92 -3.13 -2.21 -5.61
N ARG A 93 -4.37 -2.15 -6.07
CA ARG A 93 -4.91 -3.14 -7.00
C ARG A 93 -4.57 -2.73 -8.42
N LEU A 94 -3.97 -3.65 -9.17
CA LEU A 94 -3.62 -3.40 -10.57
C LEU A 94 -4.77 -3.82 -11.50
N ALA A 95 -4.69 -3.39 -12.75
CA ALA A 95 -5.73 -3.65 -13.74
C ALA A 95 -5.92 -5.15 -14.00
N ASP A 96 -4.88 -5.96 -13.85
CA ASP A 96 -4.93 -7.40 -14.03
C ASP A 96 -5.44 -8.15 -12.79
N ARG A 97 -5.92 -7.39 -11.78
CA ARG A 97 -6.43 -7.89 -10.50
C ARG A 97 -5.36 -8.43 -9.55
N SER A 98 -4.10 -8.26 -9.87
CA SER A 98 -3.03 -8.53 -8.92
C SER A 98 -2.86 -7.37 -7.95
N TRP A 99 -2.10 -7.59 -6.89
CA TRP A 99 -1.76 -6.57 -5.92
C TRP A 99 -0.30 -6.17 -6.07
N GLU A 100 -0.04 -4.87 -5.98
CA GLU A 100 1.32 -4.35 -5.88
C GLU A 100 1.52 -3.83 -4.47
N VAL A 101 2.60 -4.28 -3.82
CA VAL A 101 2.98 -3.79 -2.49
C VAL A 101 4.28 -3.03 -2.64
N CYS A 102 4.29 -1.80 -2.16
CA CYS A 102 5.43 -0.91 -2.30
C CYS A 102 5.91 -0.43 -0.94
N ALA A 103 7.21 -0.23 -0.83
CA ALA A 103 7.82 0.39 0.33
C ALA A 103 8.46 1.71 -0.09
N ARG A 104 8.25 2.76 0.70
CA ARG A 104 8.89 4.04 0.51
C ARG A 104 9.74 4.36 1.73
N TRP A 105 10.99 4.69 1.50
CA TRP A 105 11.90 5.04 2.58
C TRP A 105 11.81 6.54 2.89
N HIS A 106 11.74 6.85 4.18
CA HIS A 106 11.65 8.21 4.69
C HIS A 106 12.81 8.54 5.63
N GLY A 107 14.01 8.01 5.36
CA GLY A 107 15.16 8.30 6.19
C GLY A 107 15.55 9.78 6.15
N GLU A 108 16.32 10.21 7.15
CA GLU A 108 16.75 11.60 7.26
C GLU A 108 17.48 12.12 6.03
N GLN A 109 18.23 11.26 5.38
CA GLN A 109 18.97 11.64 4.18
C GLN A 109 18.09 11.71 2.95
N GLY A 110 16.85 11.22 3.08
CA GLY A 110 15.91 11.20 1.99
C GLY A 110 16.43 10.48 0.76
N PRO A 111 15.57 10.26 -0.22
CA PRO A 111 16.07 9.82 -1.51
C PRO A 111 16.97 10.93 -2.08
N ALA A 112 18.13 10.54 -2.58
CA ALA A 112 19.01 11.48 -3.26
C ALA A 112 18.33 11.86 -4.56
N ASP A 113 17.59 12.91 -4.51
CA ASP A 113 16.88 13.40 -5.69
C ASP A 113 17.81 14.15 -6.62
#